data_7b1bd00e7ad7e90827cf86c086687e0d
#
_entry.id   7b1bd00e7ad7e90827cf86c086687e0d
#
_cell.length_a   1.000
_cell.length_b   1.000
_cell.length_c   1.000
_cell.angle_alpha   90.00
_cell.angle_beta   90.00
_cell.angle_gamma   90.00
#
_symmetry.space_group_name_H-M   'P 1'
#
loop_
_entity.id
_entity.type
_entity.pdbx_description
1 polymer ?
#
loop_
_entity_poly.entity_id
_entity_poly.type
_entity_poly.pdbx_seq_one_letter_code
_entity_poly.pdbx_strand_id
1 'polypeptide(L)'
;REAIEHKDGPMLVLAGPGSGKTATLVERTKNLIMKYGVSPSNILVITFTKAAANEMKLRFEREVEVDYGRSKVTFGTFHAIFFMVLKLAYNYNSSNIVSDAVKYQAMRELVNKYKLEYRDENELMSGIFGEISMIKNSRIPLEYFYSTQCGEDVFRKIYRDYEQFLKKNRLIDFDDMLTLTYELFKERP
;
A
#
# COMPACT_ATOMS: atom_id res chain seq x y z
N ARG A 1 0.92 -27.85 10.23
CA ARG A 1 2.10 -27.99 11.10
C ARG A 1 3.35 -27.45 10.40
N GLU A 2 3.66 -27.88 9.19
CA GLU A 2 4.82 -27.43 8.42
C GLU A 2 4.89 -25.90 8.29
N ALA A 3 3.79 -25.24 7.97
CA ALA A 3 3.72 -23.77 7.86
C ALA A 3 4.08 -23.04 9.17
N ILE A 4 3.81 -23.66 10.33
CA ILE A 4 4.13 -23.10 11.66
C ILE A 4 5.63 -23.29 11.97
N GLU A 5 6.19 -24.41 11.57
CA GLU A 5 7.57 -24.83 11.89
C GLU A 5 8.61 -24.31 10.87
N HIS A 6 8.17 -23.82 9.70
CA HIS A 6 9.08 -23.32 8.66
C HIS A 6 9.84 -22.08 9.16
N LYS A 7 11.17 -22.11 9.13
CA LYS A 7 12.02 -21.03 9.64
C LYS A 7 12.57 -20.16 8.51
N ASP A 8 13.27 -20.73 7.57
CA ASP A 8 14.10 -20.01 6.62
C ASP A 8 13.57 -20.11 5.18
N GLY A 9 13.71 -19.03 4.40
CA GLY A 9 13.33 -18.98 3.00
C GLY A 9 11.86 -18.69 2.76
N PRO A 10 11.49 -18.45 1.48
CA PRO A 10 10.11 -18.18 1.09
C PRO A 10 9.25 -19.45 1.17
N MET A 11 7.99 -19.28 1.61
CA MET A 11 6.99 -20.35 1.64
C MET A 11 5.63 -19.81 1.19
N LEU A 12 4.99 -20.51 0.28
CA LEU A 12 3.60 -20.25 -0.12
C LEU A 12 2.68 -21.26 0.56
N VAL A 13 1.66 -20.75 1.27
CA VAL A 13 0.65 -21.59 1.91
C VAL A 13 -0.70 -21.33 1.26
N LEU A 14 -1.26 -22.35 0.59
CA LEU A 14 -2.59 -22.30 0.03
C LEU A 14 -3.60 -22.76 1.08
N ALA A 15 -4.60 -21.90 1.36
CA ALA A 15 -5.57 -22.16 2.42
C ALA A 15 -6.92 -21.53 2.10
N GLY A 16 -7.97 -22.32 2.12
CA GLY A 16 -9.35 -21.88 1.90
C GLY A 16 -9.94 -21.05 3.04
N PRO A 17 -11.14 -20.48 2.88
CA PRO A 17 -11.88 -19.86 3.97
C PRO A 17 -12.06 -20.84 5.15
N GLY A 18 -11.97 -20.34 6.39
CA GLY A 18 -12.15 -21.17 7.58
C GLY A 18 -11.02 -22.15 7.93
N SER A 19 -9.95 -22.25 7.14
CA SER A 19 -8.84 -23.19 7.32
C SER A 19 -7.87 -22.82 8.48
N GLY A 20 -8.14 -21.76 9.24
CA GLY A 20 -7.27 -21.34 10.35
C GLY A 20 -6.04 -20.53 9.95
N LYS A 21 -6.04 -19.85 8.77
CA LYS A 21 -4.92 -19.00 8.31
C LYS A 21 -4.40 -18.05 9.37
N THR A 22 -5.28 -17.29 10.01
CA THR A 22 -4.92 -16.33 11.07
C THR A 22 -4.27 -17.02 12.26
N ALA A 23 -4.81 -18.17 12.70
CA ALA A 23 -4.22 -18.96 13.77
C ALA A 23 -2.82 -19.47 13.41
N THR A 24 -2.66 -19.96 12.18
CA THR A 24 -1.36 -20.43 11.67
C THR A 24 -0.32 -19.31 11.65
N LEU A 25 -0.68 -18.09 11.24
CA LEU A 25 0.22 -16.94 11.23
C LEU A 25 0.62 -16.52 12.64
N VAL A 26 -0.32 -16.48 13.59
CA VAL A 26 -0.04 -16.14 15.00
C VAL A 26 0.89 -17.19 15.62
N GLU A 27 0.59 -18.48 15.47
CA GLU A 27 1.44 -19.56 15.97
C GLU A 27 2.84 -19.55 15.32
N ARG A 28 2.93 -19.28 14.02
CA ARG A 28 4.23 -19.13 13.36
C ARG A 28 5.03 -17.99 13.96
N THR A 29 4.41 -16.83 14.18
CA THR A 29 5.05 -15.66 14.79
C THR A 29 5.59 -16.00 16.19
N LYS A 30 4.80 -16.71 17.00
CA LYS A 30 5.23 -17.22 18.30
C LYS A 30 6.44 -18.16 18.19
N ASN A 31 6.39 -19.13 17.28
CA ASN A 31 7.49 -20.07 17.07
C ASN A 31 8.79 -19.39 16.65
N LEU A 32 8.71 -18.37 15.76
CA LEU A 32 9.89 -17.60 15.36
C LEU A 32 10.57 -16.96 16.56
N ILE A 33 9.81 -16.46 17.54
CA ILE A 33 10.34 -15.83 18.74
C ILE A 33 10.80 -16.88 19.74
N MET A 34 9.91 -17.78 20.16
CA MET A 34 10.13 -18.66 21.30
C MET A 34 11.05 -19.85 20.98
N LYS A 35 10.91 -20.44 19.80
CA LYS A 35 11.66 -21.61 19.38
C LYS A 35 12.97 -21.25 18.67
N TYR A 36 12.92 -20.22 17.84
CA TYR A 36 14.05 -19.85 16.97
C TYR A 36 14.80 -18.60 17.41
N GLY A 37 14.36 -17.92 18.48
CA GLY A 37 15.04 -16.78 19.08
C GLY A 37 15.05 -15.52 18.18
N VAL A 38 14.13 -15.42 17.22
CA VAL A 38 14.03 -14.23 16.35
C VAL A 38 13.54 -13.04 17.18
N SER A 39 14.26 -11.92 17.11
CA SER A 39 13.83 -10.72 17.80
C SER A 39 12.45 -10.27 17.29
N PRO A 40 11.48 -9.95 18.17
CA PRO A 40 10.17 -9.45 17.77
C PRO A 40 10.23 -8.25 16.82
N SER A 41 11.22 -7.36 16.98
CA SER A 41 11.43 -6.19 16.12
C SER A 41 11.81 -6.55 14.67
N ASN A 42 12.27 -7.77 14.44
CA ASN A 42 12.63 -8.27 13.10
C ASN A 42 11.48 -9.01 12.42
N ILE A 43 10.30 -9.04 13.06
CA ILE A 43 9.12 -9.71 12.51
C ILE A 43 8.10 -8.68 12.08
N LEU A 44 7.69 -8.80 10.82
CA LEU A 44 6.68 -7.97 10.20
C LEU A 44 5.53 -8.85 9.69
N VAL A 45 4.31 -8.56 10.17
CA VAL A 45 3.08 -9.24 9.75
C VAL A 45 2.22 -8.27 8.96
N ILE A 46 2.06 -8.53 7.66
CA ILE A 46 1.35 -7.64 6.74
C ILE A 46 0.04 -8.29 6.31
N THR A 47 -1.02 -7.48 6.19
CA THR A 47 -2.33 -7.89 5.70
C THR A 47 -2.95 -6.79 4.83
N PHE A 48 -4.05 -7.10 4.15
CA PHE A 48 -4.74 -6.14 3.28
C PHE A 48 -5.59 -5.13 4.05
N THR A 49 -6.17 -5.54 5.20
CA THR A 49 -7.11 -4.69 5.94
C THR A 49 -6.60 -4.33 7.33
N LYS A 50 -6.91 -3.11 7.75
CA LYS A 50 -6.61 -2.63 9.11
C LYS A 50 -7.28 -3.48 10.18
N ALA A 51 -8.51 -3.94 9.92
CA ALA A 51 -9.24 -4.81 10.83
C ALA A 51 -8.50 -6.14 11.05
N ALA A 52 -8.06 -6.81 9.96
CA ALA A 52 -7.30 -8.05 10.07
C ALA A 52 -5.93 -7.85 10.77
N ALA A 53 -5.23 -6.75 10.50
CA ALA A 53 -3.98 -6.42 11.20
C ALA A 53 -4.20 -6.29 12.71
N ASN A 54 -5.24 -5.56 13.12
CA ASN A 54 -5.58 -5.39 14.53
C ASN A 54 -6.02 -6.70 15.18
N GLU A 55 -6.84 -7.50 14.51
CA GLU A 55 -7.27 -8.82 15.01
C GLU A 55 -6.06 -9.73 15.26
N MET A 56 -5.16 -9.84 14.29
CA MET A 56 -3.93 -10.65 14.42
C MET A 56 -3.06 -10.15 15.58
N LYS A 57 -2.89 -8.83 15.70
CA LYS A 57 -2.15 -8.22 16.79
C LYS A 57 -2.74 -8.56 18.15
N LEU A 58 -4.04 -8.33 18.34
CA LEU A 58 -4.74 -8.63 19.60
C LEU A 58 -4.68 -10.12 19.96
N ARG A 59 -4.82 -10.98 18.97
CA ARG A 59 -4.73 -12.43 19.17
C ARG A 59 -3.31 -12.82 19.58
N PHE A 60 -2.29 -12.31 18.91
CA PHE A 60 -0.90 -12.55 19.27
C PHE A 60 -0.61 -12.06 20.69
N GLU A 61 -1.01 -10.83 21.07
CA GLU A 61 -0.79 -10.26 22.40
C GLU A 61 -1.49 -11.04 23.53
N ARG A 62 -2.66 -11.67 23.26
CA ARG A 62 -3.32 -12.55 24.24
C ARG A 62 -2.63 -13.89 24.46
N GLU A 63 -2.01 -14.40 23.41
CA GLU A 63 -1.38 -15.73 23.44
C GLU A 63 0.08 -15.67 23.89
N VAL A 64 0.71 -14.50 23.91
CA VAL A 64 2.09 -14.28 24.33
C VAL A 64 2.09 -13.45 25.61
N GLU A 65 2.08 -14.14 26.75
CA GLU A 65 2.11 -13.53 28.10
C GLU A 65 3.46 -12.93 28.47
N VAL A 66 4.47 -13.04 27.62
CA VAL A 66 5.84 -12.62 27.94
C VAL A 66 6.07 -11.19 27.47
N ASP A 67 6.42 -10.34 28.41
CA ASP A 67 6.93 -8.99 28.15
C ASP A 67 8.34 -9.09 27.55
N TYR A 68 8.44 -9.14 26.22
CA TYR A 68 9.73 -9.08 25.50
C TYR A 68 10.36 -7.68 25.53
N GLY A 69 10.01 -6.86 26.51
CA GLY A 69 10.50 -5.50 26.65
C GLY A 69 9.86 -4.57 25.62
N ARG A 70 10.61 -3.55 25.16
CA ARG A 70 10.11 -2.52 24.22
C ARG A 70 10.02 -2.97 22.76
N SER A 71 10.56 -4.15 22.44
CA SER A 71 10.58 -4.68 21.07
C SER A 71 9.29 -5.43 20.78
N LYS A 72 8.50 -4.90 19.86
CA LYS A 72 7.20 -5.48 19.47
C LYS A 72 7.22 -5.94 18.03
N VAL A 73 6.51 -7.04 17.76
CA VAL A 73 6.17 -7.44 16.39
C VAL A 73 5.38 -6.33 15.70
N THR A 74 5.74 -6.02 14.48
CA THR A 74 5.01 -5.01 13.70
C THR A 74 3.89 -5.67 12.91
N PHE A 75 2.64 -5.25 13.19
CA PHE A 75 1.44 -5.65 12.44
C PHE A 75 0.92 -4.44 11.67
N GLY A 76 0.61 -4.62 10.39
CA GLY A 76 0.08 -3.52 9.59
C GLY A 76 -0.48 -3.94 8.23
N THR A 77 -1.03 -2.97 7.52
CA THR A 77 -1.36 -3.13 6.10
C THR A 77 -0.16 -2.79 5.23
N PHE A 78 -0.16 -3.23 3.97
CA PHE A 78 0.87 -2.84 3.01
C PHE A 78 1.09 -1.33 2.98
N HIS A 79 0.03 -0.54 2.83
CA HIS A 79 0.11 0.92 2.79
C HIS A 79 0.70 1.51 4.08
N ALA A 80 0.29 1.03 5.25
CA ALA A 80 0.80 1.54 6.53
C ALA A 80 2.30 1.25 6.69
N ILE A 81 2.73 0.05 6.33
CA ILE A 81 4.14 -0.35 6.41
C ILE A 81 4.98 0.40 5.37
N PHE A 82 4.51 0.48 4.13
CA PHE A 82 5.23 1.17 3.07
C PHE A 82 5.32 2.67 3.35
N PHE A 83 4.25 3.28 3.88
CA PHE A 83 4.34 4.67 4.33
C PHE A 83 5.35 4.86 5.47
N MET A 84 5.45 3.89 6.41
CA MET A 84 6.49 3.92 7.44
C MET A 84 7.89 3.88 6.83
N VAL A 85 8.13 3.05 5.81
CA VAL A 85 9.39 3.00 5.06
C VAL A 85 9.67 4.34 4.35
N LEU A 86 8.69 4.91 3.67
CA LEU A 86 8.83 6.19 2.98
C LEU A 86 9.09 7.36 3.95
N LYS A 87 8.51 7.32 5.15
CA LYS A 87 8.81 8.29 6.21
C LYS A 87 10.29 8.27 6.59
N LEU A 88 10.87 7.08 6.72
CA LEU A 88 12.29 6.92 7.06
C LEU A 88 13.21 7.30 5.90
N ALA A 89 12.86 6.89 4.67
CA ALA A 89 13.72 7.07 3.51
C ALA A 89 13.69 8.50 2.95
N TYR A 90 12.51 9.14 2.96
CA TYR A 90 12.29 10.42 2.27
C TYR A 90 11.78 11.54 3.19
N ASN A 91 11.73 11.31 4.50
CA ASN A 91 11.19 12.29 5.46
C ASN A 91 9.73 12.71 5.14
N TYR A 92 8.91 11.80 4.66
CA TYR A 92 7.48 12.04 4.51
C TYR A 92 6.78 12.04 5.89
N ASN A 93 5.66 12.74 5.96
CA ASN A 93 4.76 12.71 7.10
C ASN A 93 3.30 12.71 6.62
N SER A 94 2.32 12.68 7.52
CA SER A 94 0.90 12.58 7.15
C SER A 94 0.39 13.75 6.30
N SER A 95 1.02 14.93 6.36
CA SER A 95 0.64 16.08 5.53
C SER A 95 1.06 15.91 4.06
N ASN A 96 1.94 14.97 3.77
CA ASN A 96 2.32 14.63 2.39
C ASN A 96 1.32 13.68 1.71
N ILE A 97 0.39 13.09 2.46
CA ILE A 97 -0.68 12.29 1.86
C ILE A 97 -1.74 13.24 1.31
N VAL A 98 -1.97 13.19 0.00
CA VAL A 98 -2.99 14.02 -0.63
C VAL A 98 -4.38 13.65 -0.09
N SER A 99 -5.13 14.65 0.40
CA SER A 99 -6.52 14.44 0.81
C SER A 99 -7.43 14.33 -0.41
N ASP A 100 -8.56 13.64 -0.27
CA ASP A 100 -9.54 13.53 -1.36
C ASP A 100 -10.01 14.90 -1.85
N ALA A 101 -10.22 15.87 -0.95
CA ALA A 101 -10.62 17.22 -1.33
C ALA A 101 -9.59 17.89 -2.26
N VAL A 102 -8.30 17.82 -1.92
CA VAL A 102 -7.21 18.37 -2.73
C VAL A 102 -7.05 17.60 -4.04
N LYS A 103 -7.14 16.27 -3.97
CA LYS A 103 -7.07 15.37 -5.13
C LYS A 103 -8.15 15.69 -6.16
N TYR A 104 -9.41 15.79 -5.72
CA TYR A 104 -10.54 16.08 -6.59
C TYR A 104 -10.53 17.53 -7.11
N GLN A 105 -10.08 18.49 -6.31
CA GLN A 105 -9.92 19.87 -6.76
C GLN A 105 -8.87 19.97 -7.88
N ALA A 106 -7.71 19.34 -7.69
CA ALA A 106 -6.67 19.31 -8.73
C ALA A 106 -7.17 18.67 -10.02
N MET A 107 -7.92 17.56 -9.93
CA MET A 107 -8.49 16.92 -11.12
C MET A 107 -9.53 17.81 -11.82
N ARG A 108 -10.39 18.48 -11.06
CA ARG A 108 -11.38 19.43 -11.62
C ARG A 108 -10.70 20.55 -12.40
N GLU A 109 -9.60 21.07 -11.89
CA GLU A 109 -8.80 22.09 -12.61
C GLU A 109 -8.23 21.53 -13.92
N LEU A 110 -7.80 20.27 -13.95
CA LEU A 110 -7.30 19.60 -15.16
C LEU A 110 -8.43 19.31 -16.15
N VAL A 111 -9.58 18.83 -15.70
CA VAL A 111 -10.78 18.61 -16.52
C VAL A 111 -11.18 19.91 -17.22
N ASN A 112 -11.21 21.03 -16.49
CA ASN A 112 -11.53 22.35 -17.03
C ASN A 112 -10.43 22.87 -17.97
N LYS A 113 -9.15 22.70 -17.62
CA LYS A 113 -8.00 23.09 -18.46
C LYS A 113 -8.04 22.42 -19.84
N TYR A 114 -8.40 21.14 -19.88
CA TYR A 114 -8.46 20.35 -21.11
C TYR A 114 -9.86 20.32 -21.75
N LYS A 115 -10.82 21.05 -21.17
CA LYS A 115 -12.19 21.23 -21.70
C LYS A 115 -12.88 19.89 -21.97
N LEU A 116 -12.79 18.96 -21.03
CA LEU A 116 -13.47 17.68 -21.17
C LEU A 116 -14.98 17.85 -21.05
N GLU A 117 -15.71 17.22 -21.97
CA GLU A 117 -17.17 17.13 -21.91
C GLU A 117 -17.57 15.94 -21.03
N TYR A 118 -18.55 16.11 -20.18
CA TYR A 118 -19.05 15.07 -19.29
C TYR A 118 -20.54 15.24 -19.01
N ARG A 119 -21.20 14.14 -18.67
CA ARG A 119 -22.57 14.12 -18.15
C ARG A 119 -22.58 14.27 -16.63
N ASP A 120 -21.65 13.58 -15.97
CA ASP A 120 -21.41 13.63 -14.53
C ASP A 120 -19.93 13.85 -14.26
N GLU A 121 -19.60 14.96 -13.59
CA GLU A 121 -18.22 15.33 -13.27
C GLU A 121 -17.55 14.33 -12.33
N ASN A 122 -18.30 13.84 -11.34
CA ASN A 122 -17.74 12.91 -10.35
C ASN A 122 -17.48 11.54 -10.96
N GLU A 123 -18.35 11.08 -11.85
CA GLU A 123 -18.15 9.82 -12.59
C GLU A 123 -16.89 9.91 -13.46
N LEU A 124 -16.76 11.00 -14.25
CA LEU A 124 -15.57 11.22 -15.08
C LEU A 124 -14.29 11.25 -14.25
N MET A 125 -14.26 12.05 -13.17
CA MET A 125 -13.05 12.16 -12.33
C MET A 125 -12.71 10.82 -11.66
N SER A 126 -13.70 10.09 -11.16
CA SER A 126 -13.50 8.76 -10.57
C SER A 126 -12.96 7.77 -11.61
N GLY A 127 -13.46 7.81 -12.83
CA GLY A 127 -12.96 7.00 -13.94
C GLY A 127 -11.50 7.31 -14.27
N ILE A 128 -11.15 8.60 -14.41
CA ILE A 128 -9.77 9.04 -14.65
C ILE A 128 -8.85 8.59 -13.52
N PHE A 129 -9.25 8.73 -12.26
CA PHE A 129 -8.45 8.24 -11.12
C PHE A 129 -8.29 6.72 -11.13
N GLY A 130 -9.33 5.97 -11.51
CA GLY A 130 -9.24 4.53 -11.68
C GLY A 130 -8.22 4.12 -12.73
N GLU A 131 -8.17 4.83 -13.85
CA GLU A 131 -7.19 4.60 -14.92
C GLU A 131 -5.76 4.99 -14.49
N ILE A 132 -5.59 6.11 -13.77
CA ILE A 132 -4.29 6.50 -13.19
C ILE A 132 -3.80 5.43 -12.21
N SER A 133 -4.67 4.95 -11.33
CA SER A 133 -4.37 3.87 -10.39
C SER A 133 -3.96 2.57 -11.11
N MET A 134 -4.67 2.22 -12.18
CA MET A 134 -4.32 1.05 -13.00
C MET A 134 -2.91 1.17 -13.60
N ILE A 135 -2.57 2.32 -14.19
CA ILE A 135 -1.24 2.58 -14.76
C ILE A 135 -0.16 2.44 -13.69
N LYS A 136 -0.34 3.12 -12.54
CA LYS A 136 0.62 3.09 -11.44
C LYS A 136 0.84 1.67 -10.92
N ASN A 137 -0.24 0.96 -10.59
CA ASN A 137 -0.15 -0.36 -9.97
C ASN A 137 0.28 -1.46 -10.93
N SER A 138 -0.12 -1.38 -12.19
CA SER A 138 0.28 -2.37 -13.22
C SER A 138 1.59 -2.00 -13.91
N ARG A 139 2.13 -0.80 -13.63
CA ARG A 139 3.37 -0.27 -14.23
C ARG A 139 3.33 -0.30 -15.76
N ILE A 140 2.16 -0.04 -16.33
CA ILE A 140 1.96 0.06 -17.77
C ILE A 140 2.63 1.36 -18.24
N PRO A 141 3.51 1.33 -19.26
CA PRO A 141 4.01 2.56 -19.84
C PRO A 141 2.86 3.39 -20.39
N LEU A 142 2.84 4.68 -20.06
CA LEU A 142 1.74 5.60 -20.40
C LEU A 142 1.43 5.65 -21.90
N GLU A 143 2.44 5.45 -22.73
CA GLU A 143 2.32 5.40 -24.19
C GLU A 143 1.52 4.21 -24.71
N TYR A 144 1.40 3.14 -23.94
CA TYR A 144 0.63 1.93 -24.32
C TYR A 144 -0.73 1.86 -23.62
N PHE A 145 -1.08 2.89 -22.85
CA PHE A 145 -2.38 2.94 -22.18
C PHE A 145 -3.40 3.70 -23.03
N TYR A 146 -4.58 3.10 -23.20
CA TYR A 146 -5.73 3.66 -23.92
C TYR A 146 -6.83 3.97 -22.92
N SER A 147 -7.13 5.26 -22.76
CA SER A 147 -8.18 5.72 -21.85
C SER A 147 -9.57 5.45 -22.41
N THR A 148 -10.48 5.07 -21.53
CA THR A 148 -11.91 4.97 -21.84
C THR A 148 -12.69 6.23 -21.42
N GLN A 149 -12.04 7.15 -20.71
CA GLN A 149 -12.66 8.34 -20.15
C GLN A 149 -12.56 9.56 -21.07
N CYS A 150 -11.49 9.67 -21.84
CA CYS A 150 -11.26 10.77 -22.77
C CYS A 150 -10.26 10.38 -23.86
N GLY A 151 -10.02 11.27 -24.82
CA GLY A 151 -9.04 11.04 -25.88
C GLY A 151 -7.63 10.80 -25.31
N GLU A 152 -6.89 9.86 -25.91
CA GLU A 152 -5.58 9.39 -25.42
C GLU A 152 -4.58 10.50 -25.13
N ASP A 153 -4.44 11.45 -26.06
CA ASP A 153 -3.48 12.56 -25.90
C ASP A 153 -3.87 13.48 -24.74
N VAL A 154 -5.16 13.66 -24.51
CA VAL A 154 -5.68 14.46 -23.39
C VAL A 154 -5.45 13.71 -22.08
N PHE A 155 -5.75 12.41 -22.04
CA PHE A 155 -5.50 11.60 -20.86
C PHE A 155 -4.02 11.60 -20.46
N ARG A 156 -3.11 11.43 -21.42
CA ARG A 156 -1.66 11.47 -21.16
C ARG A 156 -1.19 12.81 -20.60
N LYS A 157 -1.80 13.93 -21.05
CA LYS A 157 -1.52 15.26 -20.48
C LYS A 157 -2.06 15.39 -19.07
N ILE A 158 -3.28 14.93 -18.81
CA ILE A 158 -3.89 14.93 -17.47
C ILE A 158 -3.03 14.09 -16.50
N TYR A 159 -2.64 12.89 -16.91
CA TYR A 159 -1.77 12.04 -16.10
C TYR A 159 -0.47 12.74 -15.70
N ARG A 160 0.25 13.32 -16.69
CA ARG A 160 1.51 14.02 -16.45
C ARG A 160 1.34 15.25 -15.57
N ASP A 161 0.30 16.04 -15.79
CA ASP A 161 0.02 17.23 -15.01
C ASP A 161 -0.38 16.89 -13.56
N TYR A 162 -1.13 15.81 -13.36
CA TYR A 162 -1.48 15.31 -12.03
C TYR A 162 -0.23 14.83 -11.28
N GLU A 163 0.63 14.04 -11.91
CA GLU A 163 1.90 13.62 -11.34
C GLU A 163 2.82 14.81 -11.01
N GLN A 164 2.86 15.80 -11.90
CA GLN A 164 3.61 17.03 -11.66
C GLN A 164 3.04 17.84 -10.50
N PHE A 165 1.70 17.90 -10.37
CA PHE A 165 1.03 18.53 -9.24
C PHE A 165 1.42 17.86 -7.92
N LEU A 166 1.35 16.55 -7.84
CA LEU A 166 1.77 15.80 -6.64
C LEU A 166 3.23 16.09 -6.31
N LYS A 167 4.11 15.96 -7.29
CA LYS A 167 5.56 16.18 -7.11
C LYS A 167 5.89 17.62 -6.67
N LYS A 168 5.30 18.63 -7.32
CA LYS A 168 5.53 20.05 -7.01
C LYS A 168 5.11 20.40 -5.59
N ASN A 169 4.04 19.80 -5.09
CA ASN A 169 3.52 20.04 -3.75
C ASN A 169 4.08 19.05 -2.71
N ARG A 170 5.00 18.17 -3.11
CA ARG A 170 5.55 17.10 -2.27
C ARG A 170 4.44 16.23 -1.67
N LEU A 171 3.43 15.94 -2.47
CA LEU A 171 2.30 15.07 -2.12
C LEU A 171 2.51 13.67 -2.71
N ILE A 172 1.92 12.69 -2.06
CA ILE A 172 1.80 11.32 -2.54
C ILE A 172 0.35 10.84 -2.40
N ASP A 173 -0.13 10.05 -3.32
CA ASP A 173 -1.38 9.32 -3.18
C ASP A 173 -1.15 7.89 -2.65
N PHE A 174 -2.22 7.11 -2.51
CA PHE A 174 -2.11 5.73 -2.01
C PHE A 174 -1.35 4.82 -2.99
N ASP A 175 -1.49 5.04 -4.28
CA ASP A 175 -0.77 4.26 -5.29
C ASP A 175 0.73 4.56 -5.25
N ASP A 176 1.10 5.82 -4.99
CA ASP A 176 2.49 6.23 -4.83
C ASP A 176 3.17 5.54 -3.64
N MET A 177 2.43 5.22 -2.57
CA MET A 177 3.01 4.49 -1.45
C MET A 177 3.54 3.12 -1.87
N LEU A 178 2.85 2.45 -2.80
CA LEU A 178 3.28 1.15 -3.33
C LEU A 178 4.43 1.31 -4.32
N THR A 179 4.27 2.21 -5.28
CA THR A 179 5.24 2.39 -6.38
C THR A 179 6.58 2.96 -5.89
N LEU A 180 6.56 3.99 -5.05
CA LEU A 180 7.79 4.58 -4.48
C LEU A 180 8.53 3.61 -3.55
N THR A 181 7.79 2.80 -2.77
CA THR A 181 8.43 1.78 -1.93
C THR A 181 9.05 0.68 -2.79
N TYR A 182 8.38 0.26 -3.86
CA TYR A 182 8.93 -0.70 -4.80
C TYR A 182 10.23 -0.18 -5.44
N GLU A 183 10.25 1.06 -5.94
CA GLU A 183 11.46 1.66 -6.53
C GLU A 183 12.58 1.79 -5.49
N LEU A 184 12.24 2.20 -4.26
CA LEU A 184 13.21 2.27 -3.17
C LEU A 184 13.87 0.91 -2.90
N PHE A 185 13.10 -0.17 -2.80
CA PHE A 185 13.64 -1.51 -2.56
C PHE A 185 14.44 -2.06 -3.75
N LYS A 186 14.15 -1.60 -4.97
CA LYS A 186 14.93 -1.94 -6.16
C LYS A 186 16.30 -1.23 -6.17
N GLU A 187 16.34 0.02 -5.72
CA GLU A 187 17.56 0.83 -5.68
C GLU A 187 18.44 0.51 -4.46
N ARG A 188 17.82 0.10 -3.36
CA ARG A 188 18.48 -0.17 -2.07
C ARG A 188 17.94 -1.46 -1.46
N PRO A 189 18.34 -2.62 -2.01
CA PRO A 189 17.90 -3.94 -1.57
C PRO A 189 18.34 -4.29 -0.14
#